data_4f059a116a8bc1fa577fbc6a4d6bf09f
#
_entry.id   4f059a116a8bc1fa577fbc6a4d6bf09f
#
_cell.length_a   1.000
_cell.length_b   1.000
_cell.length_c   1.000
_cell.angle_alpha   90.00
_cell.angle_beta   90.00
_cell.angle_gamma   90.00
#
_symmetry.space_group_name_H-M   'P 1'
#
loop_
_entity.id
_entity.type
_entity.pdbx_description
1 polymer ?
#
loop_
_entity_poly.entity_id
_entity_poly.type
_entity_poly.pdbx_seq_one_letter_code
_entity_poly.pdbx_strand_id
1 'polypeptide(L)'
;MKTFDSSLAPRFSQRLAKREAELRAILRSADEMPRDAGEADAHEVTDFKEMASEESLSVVDEAQAMHAAVELEQVLSAQQRLEDQRYGRCLDCDKAIDLRRLEALPATPYCTACQAIREQPRPPATPT
;
A
#
# COMPACT_ATOMS: atom_id res chain seq x y z
N MET A 1 10.15 -19.43 15.44
CA MET A 1 9.56 -18.33 14.69
C MET A 1 8.78 -17.45 15.63
N LYS A 2 9.00 -16.15 15.57
CA LYS A 2 8.27 -15.26 16.42
C LYS A 2 7.01 -14.82 15.71
N THR A 3 5.98 -14.61 16.46
CA THR A 3 4.72 -14.20 15.89
C THR A 3 4.21 -12.95 16.57
N PHE A 4 3.19 -12.35 15.98
CA PHE A 4 2.60 -11.14 16.53
C PHE A 4 1.86 -11.46 17.81
N ASP A 5 1.96 -10.55 18.78
CA ASP A 5 1.09 -10.66 19.94
C ASP A 5 0.54 -9.27 20.23
N SER A 6 -0.45 -9.20 21.09
CA SER A 6 -1.17 -7.96 21.29
C SER A 6 -0.33 -6.87 21.91
N SER A 7 0.78 -7.20 22.54
CA SER A 7 1.61 -6.17 23.11
C SER A 7 2.28 -5.35 22.02
N LEU A 8 2.34 -5.89 20.81
CA LEU A 8 2.94 -5.20 19.69
C LEU A 8 1.92 -4.37 18.90
N ALA A 9 0.66 -4.47 19.26
CA ALA A 9 -0.38 -3.78 18.50
C ALA A 9 -0.16 -2.27 18.38
N PRO A 10 0.20 -1.56 19.43
CA PRO A 10 0.39 -0.12 19.27
C PRO A 10 1.49 0.22 18.26
N ARG A 11 2.56 -0.57 18.27
CA ARG A 11 3.66 -0.32 17.38
C ARG A 11 3.23 -0.49 15.92
N PHE A 12 2.53 -1.59 15.64
CA PHE A 12 2.08 -1.84 14.28
C PHE A 12 0.96 -0.89 13.88
N SER A 13 0.13 -0.48 14.82
CA SER A 13 -0.90 0.49 14.53
C SER A 13 -0.28 1.81 14.09
N GLN A 14 0.78 2.24 14.74
CA GLN A 14 1.45 3.46 14.37
C GLN A 14 2.11 3.33 13.01
N ARG A 15 2.72 2.20 12.74
CA ARG A 15 3.36 2.00 11.45
C ARG A 15 2.34 2.01 10.32
N LEU A 16 1.19 1.38 10.53
CA LEU A 16 0.15 1.36 9.52
C LEU A 16 -0.44 2.75 9.32
N ALA A 17 -0.63 3.50 10.40
CA ALA A 17 -1.17 4.85 10.28
C ALA A 17 -0.21 5.76 9.52
N LYS A 18 1.09 5.59 9.76
CA LYS A 18 2.07 6.40 9.05
C LYS A 18 2.04 6.05 7.58
N ARG A 19 1.99 4.76 7.26
CA ARG A 19 1.96 4.36 5.87
C ARG A 19 0.67 4.82 5.19
N GLU A 20 -0.43 4.79 5.91
CA GLU A 20 -1.68 5.27 5.37
C GLU A 20 -1.56 6.74 4.98
N ALA A 21 -0.96 7.56 5.85
CA ALA A 21 -0.81 8.97 5.56
C ALA A 21 0.07 9.18 4.34
N GLU A 22 1.13 8.41 4.21
CA GLU A 22 2.01 8.52 3.06
C GLU A 22 1.29 8.16 1.77
N LEU A 23 0.50 7.09 1.80
CA LEU A 23 -0.21 6.66 0.62
C LEU A 23 -1.31 7.64 0.22
N ARG A 24 -1.99 8.21 1.20
CA ARG A 24 -3.00 9.20 0.90
C ARG A 24 -2.38 10.46 0.31
N ALA A 25 -1.17 10.80 0.74
CA ALA A 25 -0.48 11.95 0.19
C ALA A 25 -0.13 11.69 -1.28
N ILE A 26 0.32 10.48 -1.60
CA ILE A 26 0.62 10.14 -2.98
C ILE A 26 -0.64 10.24 -3.83
N LEU A 27 -1.74 9.73 -3.33
CA LEU A 27 -2.97 9.74 -4.09
C LEU A 27 -3.53 11.15 -4.27
N ARG A 28 -3.39 12.00 -3.26
CA ARG A 28 -3.85 13.36 -3.40
C ARG A 28 -3.02 14.10 -4.43
N SER A 29 -1.72 13.85 -4.42
CA SER A 29 -0.85 14.50 -5.35
C SER A 29 -1.20 14.13 -6.78
N ALA A 30 -1.43 12.85 -7.02
CA ALA A 30 -1.80 12.40 -8.34
C ALA A 30 -3.15 12.97 -8.76
N ASP A 31 -4.06 13.06 -7.81
CA ASP A 31 -5.37 13.52 -8.14
C ASP A 31 -5.43 14.99 -8.44
N GLU A 32 -4.61 15.76 -7.76
CA GLU A 32 -4.63 17.18 -7.96
C GLU A 32 -3.97 17.64 -9.20
N MET A 33 -3.12 16.83 -9.76
CA MET A 33 -2.37 17.29 -10.89
C MET A 33 -3.15 17.84 -12.03
N PRO A 34 -3.88 17.11 -12.67
CA PRO A 34 -4.50 17.59 -13.89
C PRO A 34 -5.62 18.53 -13.76
N ARG A 35 -6.46 18.43 -12.86
CA ARG A 35 -7.58 19.22 -12.91
C ARG A 35 -7.50 20.56 -12.37
N ASP A 36 -6.54 20.85 -11.64
CA ASP A 36 -6.45 22.14 -11.08
C ASP A 36 -5.80 23.12 -11.89
N ALA A 37 -5.67 22.87 -13.13
CA ALA A 37 -5.04 23.82 -13.96
C ALA A 37 -5.69 25.17 -13.78
N GLY A 38 -6.92 25.17 -13.65
CA GLY A 38 -7.59 26.42 -13.59
C GLY A 38 -7.48 27.12 -12.30
N GLU A 39 -7.49 26.40 -11.26
CA GLU A 39 -7.46 27.00 -10.03
C GLU A 39 -6.20 27.34 -9.46
N ALA A 40 -5.32 26.58 -9.62
CA ALA A 40 -4.09 26.84 -9.05
C ALA A 40 -3.37 27.90 -9.68
N ASP A 41 -3.91 28.77 -10.22
CA ASP A 41 -3.30 29.79 -10.90
C ASP A 41 -2.14 30.36 -10.22
N ALA A 42 -2.26 30.84 -9.14
CA ALA A 42 -1.23 31.57 -8.50
C ALA A 42 0.03 30.76 -8.30
N HIS A 43 -0.08 29.59 -7.92
CA HIS A 43 1.05 28.82 -7.69
C HIS A 43 1.69 28.31 -8.88
N GLU A 44 0.99 28.07 -9.84
CA GLU A 44 1.51 27.53 -10.98
C GLU A 44 2.61 28.14 -11.55
N VAL A 45 2.71 29.36 -11.51
CA VAL A 45 3.80 30.04 -12.08
C VAL A 45 5.07 29.49 -11.56
N THR A 46 5.13 29.31 -10.29
CA THR A 46 6.32 28.80 -9.71
C THR A 46 6.52 27.38 -10.10
N ASP A 47 5.52 26.60 -10.05
CA ASP A 47 5.64 25.23 -10.36
C ASP A 47 5.83 24.97 -11.81
N PHE A 48 5.60 25.90 -12.63
CA PHE A 48 5.79 25.71 -14.02
C PHE A 48 7.09 25.08 -14.37
N LYS A 49 8.15 25.52 -13.83
CA LYS A 49 9.40 24.97 -14.11
C LYS A 49 9.45 23.57 -13.70
N GLU A 50 8.95 23.24 -12.59
CA GLU A 50 8.99 21.91 -12.13
C GLU A 50 8.12 21.03 -12.96
N MET A 51 7.07 21.55 -13.49
CA MET A 51 6.22 20.76 -14.32
C MET A 51 6.96 20.26 -15.51
N ALA A 52 7.82 21.01 -16.05
CA ALA A 52 8.56 20.60 -17.20
C ALA A 52 9.35 19.34 -16.90
N SER A 53 9.92 19.28 -15.75
CA SER A 53 10.71 18.10 -15.46
C SER A 53 9.81 16.99 -14.99
N GLU A 54 8.65 17.30 -14.52
CA GLU A 54 7.80 16.26 -14.07
C GLU A 54 6.92 15.68 -15.10
N GLU A 55 6.85 16.25 -16.23
CA GLU A 55 6.07 15.70 -17.26
C GLU A 55 6.45 14.29 -17.55
N SER A 56 7.71 13.99 -17.54
CA SER A 56 8.13 12.65 -17.80
C SER A 56 7.79 11.77 -16.60
N LEU A 57 7.54 12.35 -15.45
CA LEU A 57 7.20 11.58 -14.30
C LEU A 57 5.73 11.31 -14.22
N SER A 58 4.92 11.99 -14.98
CA SER A 58 3.49 11.79 -14.86
C SER A 58 3.09 10.37 -15.19
N VAL A 59 3.79 9.71 -16.10
CA VAL A 59 3.46 8.35 -16.42
C VAL A 59 3.82 7.47 -15.24
N VAL A 60 4.96 7.74 -14.62
CA VAL A 60 5.36 6.99 -13.47
C VAL A 60 4.38 7.27 -12.35
N ASP A 61 3.89 8.51 -12.25
CA ASP A 61 2.96 8.85 -11.21
C ASP A 61 1.66 8.09 -11.30
N GLU A 62 1.19 7.81 -12.49
CA GLU A 62 -0.03 7.05 -12.61
C GLU A 62 0.17 5.64 -12.10
N ALA A 63 1.27 5.02 -12.45
CA ALA A 63 1.57 3.69 -11.96
C ALA A 63 1.73 3.71 -10.45
N GLN A 64 2.38 4.74 -9.92
CA GLN A 64 2.54 4.86 -8.50
C GLN A 64 1.19 5.04 -7.82
N ALA A 65 0.31 5.81 -8.43
CA ALA A 65 -1.02 6.01 -7.85
C ALA A 65 -1.78 4.69 -7.79
N MET A 66 -1.67 3.87 -8.81
CA MET A 66 -2.36 2.59 -8.79
C MET A 66 -1.79 1.69 -7.72
N HIS A 67 -0.47 1.65 -7.60
CA HIS A 67 0.16 0.85 -6.57
C HIS A 67 -0.23 1.38 -5.19
N ALA A 68 -0.28 2.70 -5.03
CA ALA A 68 -0.63 3.29 -3.75
C ALA A 68 -2.07 2.97 -3.38
N ALA A 69 -2.97 2.94 -4.36
CA ALA A 69 -4.36 2.63 -4.07
C ALA A 69 -4.50 1.19 -3.58
N VAL A 70 -3.80 0.27 -4.23
CA VAL A 70 -3.87 -1.12 -3.83
C VAL A 70 -3.25 -1.30 -2.44
N GLU A 71 -2.12 -0.67 -2.23
CA GLU A 71 -1.46 -0.79 -0.93
C GLU A 71 -2.31 -0.15 0.17
N LEU A 72 -2.97 0.96 -0.14
CA LEU A 72 -3.82 1.62 0.85
C LEU A 72 -4.94 0.69 1.29
N GLU A 73 -5.52 -0.04 0.36
CA GLU A 73 -6.55 -0.99 0.73
C GLU A 73 -5.99 -2.04 1.68
N GLN A 74 -4.77 -2.50 1.41
CA GLN A 74 -4.15 -3.49 2.27
C GLN A 74 -3.88 -2.92 3.66
N VAL A 75 -3.45 -1.66 3.71
CA VAL A 75 -3.17 -1.02 4.99
C VAL A 75 -4.47 -0.86 5.79
N LEU A 76 -5.53 -0.42 5.14
CA LEU A 76 -6.80 -0.24 5.84
C LEU A 76 -7.34 -1.57 6.33
N SER A 77 -7.20 -2.61 5.52
CA SER A 77 -7.63 -3.93 5.92
C SER A 77 -6.82 -4.44 7.11
N ALA A 78 -5.52 -4.16 7.12
CA ALA A 78 -4.67 -4.57 8.24
C ALA A 78 -5.06 -3.82 9.52
N GLN A 79 -5.39 -2.53 9.40
CA GLN A 79 -5.84 -1.79 10.55
C GLN A 79 -7.12 -2.39 11.10
N GLN A 80 -8.02 -2.81 10.23
CA GLN A 80 -9.25 -3.43 10.67
C GLN A 80 -8.97 -4.75 11.38
N ARG A 81 -8.02 -5.52 10.88
CA ARG A 81 -7.66 -6.77 11.54
C ARG A 81 -7.06 -6.52 12.92
N LEU A 82 -6.32 -5.41 13.08
CA LEU A 82 -5.82 -5.07 14.40
C LEU A 82 -6.98 -4.80 15.36
N GLU A 83 -7.98 -4.08 14.90
CA GLU A 83 -9.11 -3.80 15.73
C GLU A 83 -9.88 -5.06 16.06
N ASP A 84 -9.97 -5.98 15.13
CA ASP A 84 -10.72 -7.21 15.33
C ASP A 84 -9.88 -8.29 16.01
N GLN A 85 -8.64 -7.96 16.37
CA GLN A 85 -7.73 -8.89 17.02
C GLN A 85 -7.43 -10.10 16.15
N ARG A 86 -7.35 -9.87 14.86
CA ARG A 86 -7.04 -10.93 13.91
C ARG A 86 -5.75 -10.64 13.15
N TYR A 87 -5.05 -9.59 13.52
CA TYR A 87 -3.84 -9.20 12.84
C TYR A 87 -2.77 -10.25 13.06
N GLY A 88 -1.93 -10.45 12.06
CA GLY A 88 -0.85 -11.41 12.18
C GLY A 88 -1.19 -12.82 11.75
N ARG A 89 -2.40 -13.00 11.23
CA ARG A 89 -2.79 -14.30 10.73
C ARG A 89 -2.98 -14.25 9.23
N CYS A 90 -2.53 -15.29 8.56
CA CYS A 90 -2.68 -15.36 7.11
C CYS A 90 -4.15 -15.51 6.75
N LEU A 91 -4.61 -14.71 5.80
CA LEU A 91 -6.02 -14.80 5.40
C LEU A 91 -6.33 -16.09 4.65
N ASP A 92 -5.32 -16.73 4.07
CA ASP A 92 -5.58 -17.95 3.33
C ASP A 92 -5.50 -19.20 4.19
N CYS A 93 -4.50 -19.34 5.00
CA CYS A 93 -4.33 -20.57 5.77
C CYS A 93 -4.54 -20.38 7.27
N ASP A 94 -4.77 -19.15 7.70
CA ASP A 94 -5.07 -18.84 9.10
C ASP A 94 -3.93 -19.18 10.05
N LYS A 95 -2.74 -19.41 9.54
CA LYS A 95 -1.60 -19.64 10.41
C LYS A 95 -0.95 -18.32 10.72
N ALA A 96 -0.21 -18.28 11.81
CA ALA A 96 0.45 -17.05 12.20
C ALA A 96 1.52 -16.69 11.17
N ILE A 97 1.62 -15.40 10.88
CA ILE A 97 2.63 -14.89 9.97
C ILE A 97 3.88 -14.60 10.78
N ASP A 98 5.04 -14.92 10.22
CA ASP A 98 6.31 -14.66 10.88
C ASP A 98 6.42 -13.19 11.22
N LEU A 99 6.82 -12.88 12.43
CA LEU A 99 6.93 -11.50 12.88
C LEU A 99 7.90 -10.70 12.02
N ARG A 100 8.97 -11.31 11.55
CA ARG A 100 9.91 -10.61 10.68
C ARG A 100 9.23 -10.16 9.41
N ARG A 101 8.34 -10.98 8.88
CA ARG A 101 7.62 -10.62 7.68
C ARG A 101 6.68 -9.46 7.96
N LEU A 102 6.03 -9.47 9.12
CA LEU A 102 5.15 -8.37 9.50
C LEU A 102 5.94 -7.09 9.70
N GLU A 103 7.14 -7.19 10.23
CA GLU A 103 7.95 -6.00 10.42
C GLU A 103 8.38 -5.41 9.09
N ALA A 104 8.63 -6.24 8.12
CA ALA A 104 8.99 -5.76 6.80
C ALA A 104 7.78 -5.29 6.01
N LEU A 105 6.66 -5.99 6.18
CA LEU A 105 5.44 -5.71 5.43
C LEU A 105 4.26 -5.71 6.38
N PRO A 106 4.06 -4.62 7.09
CA PRO A 106 3.02 -4.63 8.14
C PRO A 106 1.61 -4.83 7.61
N ALA A 107 1.38 -4.53 6.35
CA ALA A 107 0.04 -4.70 5.81
C ALA A 107 -0.16 -6.04 5.11
N THR A 108 0.82 -6.93 5.16
CA THR A 108 0.71 -8.18 4.43
C THR A 108 -0.44 -9.01 4.95
N PRO A 109 -1.29 -9.53 4.08
CA PRO A 109 -2.38 -10.38 4.53
C PRO A 109 -2.05 -11.85 4.50
N TYR A 110 -0.89 -12.24 3.92
CA TYR A 110 -0.58 -13.64 3.72
C TYR A 110 0.78 -14.01 4.27
N CYS A 111 0.93 -15.27 4.66
CA CYS A 111 2.23 -15.76 5.05
C CYS A 111 3.07 -15.95 3.79
N THR A 112 4.36 -16.18 3.97
CA THR A 112 5.27 -16.32 2.85
C THR A 112 4.82 -17.39 1.88
N ALA A 113 4.39 -18.52 2.39
CA ALA A 113 4.00 -19.63 1.53
C ALA A 113 2.76 -19.31 0.72
N CYS A 114 1.75 -18.70 1.34
CA CYS A 114 0.53 -18.39 0.63
C CYS A 114 0.73 -17.25 -0.35
N GLN A 115 1.60 -16.29 0.00
CA GLN A 115 1.91 -15.21 -0.90
C GLN A 115 2.61 -15.76 -2.14
N ALA A 116 3.53 -16.68 -1.97
CA ALA A 116 4.22 -17.27 -3.09
C ALA A 116 3.26 -18.00 -4.02
N ILE A 117 2.29 -18.68 -3.45
CA ILE A 117 1.30 -19.35 -4.26
C ILE A 117 0.48 -18.35 -5.06
N ARG A 118 0.09 -17.25 -4.45
CA ARG A 118 -0.70 -16.28 -5.14
C ARG A 118 0.07 -15.56 -6.24
N GLU A 119 1.36 -15.43 -6.07
CA GLU A 119 2.18 -14.75 -7.06
C GLU A 119 2.66 -15.65 -8.18
N GLN A 120 2.43 -16.94 -8.08
CA GLN A 120 2.82 -17.82 -9.14
C GLN A 120 2.02 -17.48 -10.37
N PRO A 121 2.69 -17.42 -11.51
CA PRO A 121 1.96 -17.17 -12.73
C PRO A 121 1.04 -18.35 -12.96
N ARG A 122 -0.21 -18.08 -13.25
CA ARG A 122 -1.14 -19.12 -13.57
C ARG A 122 -0.74 -19.75 -14.84
N PRO A 123 -0.69 -21.03 -14.92
CA PRO A 123 -0.41 -21.67 -16.18
C PRO A 123 -1.54 -21.32 -17.12
N PRO A 124 -1.26 -21.17 -18.35
CA PRO A 124 -2.29 -20.85 -19.31
C PRO A 124 -3.29 -21.96 -19.23
N ALA A 125 -4.50 -21.60 -19.36
CA ALA A 125 -5.59 -22.50 -19.27
C ALA A 125 -5.24 -23.66 -20.09
N THR A 126 -4.91 -24.70 -19.45
CA THR A 126 -4.54 -25.81 -20.20
C THR A 126 -5.75 -26.31 -20.76
N PRO A 127 -5.68 -26.62 -21.93
CA PRO A 127 -6.78 -27.22 -22.59
C PRO A 127 -6.72 -28.57 -22.08
N THR A 128 -7.14 -29.00 -21.26
CA THR A 128 -7.09 -30.36 -20.91
C THR A 128 -8.18 -31.04 -21.55
#